data_ee5caa2d49ef8da00f933eb40d1a8207
#
_entry.id   ee5caa2d49ef8da00f933eb40d1a8207
#
_cell.length_a   1.000
_cell.length_b   1.000
_cell.length_c   1.000
_cell.angle_alpha   90.00
_cell.angle_beta   90.00
_cell.angle_gamma   90.00
#
_symmetry.space_group_name_H-M   'P 1'
#
loop_
_entity.id
_entity.type
_entity.pdbx_description
1 polymer ?
#
loop_
_entity_poly.entity_id
_entity_poly.type
_entity_poly.pdbx_seq_one_letter_code
_entity_poly.pdbx_strand_id
1 'polypeptide(L)'
;MNTHTQLEDLSNEIFFEIFEYFDALEIFTIFTSLNRRISSIIQSISLRIVIFPDHCYRQINFLSSHLIHHADQVISLEIFDTIRDYSSIINLIFNRHRFLNIESCIFYSINSTTILENVFKQIKDLSRLVSFSFYALNDGNITEKNKHDLTQIMLLHKSPDLRSISLLYRYTYMDISNLTSIPSNLIRFRLCISSSLPTLPIYSIISILRLCHTIRYLGITIENQDQIENNTIK
;
A
#
# COMPACT_ATOMS: atom_id res chain seq x y z
N MET A 1 49.91 -5.36 -13.37
CA MET A 1 48.80 -6.30 -13.10
C MET A 1 47.54 -5.48 -12.93
N ASN A 2 46.61 -5.55 -13.89
CA ASN A 2 45.30 -4.91 -13.72
C ASN A 2 44.48 -5.81 -12.82
N THR A 3 44.38 -5.46 -11.57
CA THR A 3 43.41 -6.08 -10.63
C THR A 3 42.04 -5.53 -10.99
N HIS A 4 41.27 -6.25 -11.79
CA HIS A 4 39.84 -5.95 -11.95
C HIS A 4 39.12 -6.30 -10.67
N THR A 5 38.59 -5.30 -9.99
CA THR A 5 37.71 -5.50 -8.84
C THR A 5 36.40 -6.14 -9.35
N GLN A 6 36.04 -7.30 -8.83
CA GLN A 6 34.78 -7.97 -9.13
C GLN A 6 33.71 -7.51 -8.12
N LEU A 7 32.43 -7.64 -8.50
CA LEU A 7 31.33 -7.28 -7.61
C LEU A 7 31.41 -8.04 -6.26
N GLU A 8 31.84 -9.30 -6.33
CA GLU A 8 32.01 -10.17 -5.18
C GLU A 8 33.15 -9.74 -4.21
N ASP A 9 34.04 -8.86 -4.65
CA ASP A 9 35.13 -8.34 -3.79
C ASP A 9 34.64 -7.19 -2.88
N LEU A 10 33.45 -6.64 -3.11
CA LEU A 10 32.86 -5.59 -2.29
C LEU A 10 32.57 -6.06 -0.87
N SER A 11 32.70 -5.17 0.11
CA SER A 11 32.37 -5.49 1.51
C SER A 11 30.86 -5.67 1.72
N ASN A 12 30.45 -6.27 2.83
CA ASN A 12 29.02 -6.46 3.13
C ASN A 12 28.31 -5.11 3.31
N GLU A 13 28.99 -4.12 3.87
CA GLU A 13 28.46 -2.77 4.10
C GLU A 13 28.08 -2.12 2.78
N ILE A 14 28.93 -2.26 1.74
CA ILE A 14 28.64 -1.74 0.42
C ILE A 14 27.44 -2.46 -0.22
N PHE A 15 27.29 -3.77 -0.01
CA PHE A 15 26.11 -4.48 -0.46
C PHE A 15 24.85 -3.99 0.23
N PHE A 16 24.87 -3.72 1.53
CA PHE A 16 23.74 -3.15 2.24
C PHE A 16 23.31 -1.80 1.65
N GLU A 17 24.29 -0.90 1.39
CA GLU A 17 24.02 0.37 0.74
C GLU A 17 23.45 0.20 -0.68
N ILE A 18 24.00 -0.73 -1.48
CA ILE A 18 23.49 -1.04 -2.82
C ILE A 18 22.04 -1.51 -2.76
N PHE A 19 21.71 -2.44 -1.85
CA PHE A 19 20.36 -3.01 -1.75
C PHE A 19 19.30 -2.02 -1.29
N GLU A 20 19.66 -0.90 -0.66
CA GLU A 20 18.72 0.18 -0.35
C GLU A 20 18.13 0.85 -1.60
N TYR A 21 18.82 0.79 -2.75
CA TYR A 21 18.36 1.39 -4.00
C TYR A 21 17.51 0.46 -4.87
N PHE A 22 17.45 -0.83 -4.54
CA PHE A 22 16.74 -1.83 -5.33
C PHE A 22 15.45 -2.28 -4.62
N ASP A 23 14.46 -2.66 -5.43
CA ASP A 23 13.31 -3.41 -4.93
C ASP A 23 13.59 -4.93 -4.85
N ALA A 24 12.67 -5.68 -4.25
CA ALA A 24 12.83 -7.12 -4.07
C ALA A 24 12.93 -7.89 -5.40
N LEU A 25 12.21 -7.46 -6.44
CA LEU A 25 12.26 -8.11 -7.76
C LEU A 25 13.62 -7.93 -8.41
N GLU A 26 14.17 -6.72 -8.34
CA GLU A 26 15.50 -6.39 -8.86
C GLU A 26 16.58 -7.18 -8.09
N ILE A 27 16.52 -7.16 -6.75
CA ILE A 27 17.47 -7.90 -5.90
C ILE A 27 17.46 -9.39 -6.25
N PHE A 28 16.29 -10.01 -6.32
CA PHE A 28 16.21 -11.44 -6.64
C PHE A 28 16.65 -11.74 -8.08
N THR A 29 16.34 -10.88 -9.02
CA THR A 29 16.71 -11.08 -10.42
C THR A 29 18.22 -10.99 -10.63
N ILE A 30 18.89 -10.05 -9.96
CA ILE A 30 20.29 -9.74 -10.19
C ILE A 30 21.21 -10.60 -9.32
N PHE A 31 20.85 -10.81 -8.04
CA PHE A 31 21.82 -11.22 -7.02
C PHE A 31 21.63 -12.64 -6.49
N THR A 32 20.45 -13.29 -6.63
CA THR A 32 20.20 -14.61 -6.00
C THR A 32 21.09 -15.74 -6.50
N SER A 33 21.60 -15.66 -7.73
CA SER A 33 22.42 -16.71 -8.35
C SER A 33 23.92 -16.49 -8.24
N LEU A 34 24.38 -15.38 -7.62
CA LEU A 34 25.79 -15.03 -7.66
C LEU A 34 26.65 -15.94 -6.76
N ASN A 35 26.46 -15.89 -5.47
CA ASN A 35 27.20 -16.75 -4.54
C ASN A 35 26.51 -16.87 -3.17
N ARG A 36 27.01 -17.78 -2.31
CA ARG A 36 26.45 -18.04 -0.96
C ARG A 36 26.52 -16.84 -0.03
N ARG A 37 27.58 -16.03 -0.12
CA ARG A 37 27.76 -14.85 0.72
C ARG A 37 26.66 -13.83 0.42
N ILE A 38 26.42 -13.52 -0.85
CA ILE A 38 25.38 -12.58 -1.28
C ILE A 38 23.98 -13.11 -0.91
N SER A 39 23.72 -14.40 -1.08
CA SER A 39 22.48 -15.03 -0.62
C SER A 39 22.27 -14.86 0.89
N SER A 40 23.35 -14.97 1.71
CA SER A 40 23.28 -14.74 3.15
C SER A 40 22.99 -13.27 3.50
N ILE A 41 23.55 -12.32 2.74
CA ILE A 41 23.25 -10.89 2.92
C ILE A 41 21.79 -10.62 2.58
N ILE A 42 21.26 -11.15 1.45
CA ILE A 42 19.86 -11.01 1.08
C ILE A 42 18.92 -11.53 2.17
N GLN A 43 19.28 -12.62 2.85
CA GLN A 43 18.49 -13.15 3.99
C GLN A 43 18.47 -12.23 5.22
N SER A 44 19.32 -11.23 5.30
CA SER A 44 19.46 -10.34 6.47
C SER A 44 18.91 -8.93 6.26
N ILE A 45 18.53 -8.57 5.02
CA ILE A 45 18.05 -7.23 4.69
C ILE A 45 16.54 -7.11 4.75
N SER A 46 16.06 -5.89 4.95
CA SER A 46 14.66 -5.55 4.77
C SER A 46 14.32 -5.37 3.29
N LEU A 47 13.21 -5.93 2.85
CA LEU A 47 12.80 -5.92 1.45
C LEU A 47 11.65 -4.92 1.21
N ARG A 48 11.72 -4.25 0.06
CA ARG A 48 10.63 -3.44 -0.46
C ARG A 48 10.09 -4.09 -1.73
N ILE A 49 8.80 -4.31 -1.79
CA ILE A 49 8.12 -4.81 -3.00
C ILE A 49 7.48 -3.64 -3.70
N VAL A 50 7.87 -3.43 -4.97
CA VAL A 50 7.23 -2.45 -5.85
C VAL A 50 6.78 -3.16 -7.11
N ILE A 51 5.49 -3.11 -7.41
CA ILE A 51 4.92 -3.74 -8.60
C ILE A 51 4.26 -2.66 -9.45
N PHE A 52 4.90 -2.36 -10.57
CA PHE A 52 4.43 -1.39 -11.55
C PHE A 52 3.45 -2.02 -12.58
N PRO A 53 2.66 -1.18 -13.29
CA PRO A 53 1.72 -1.66 -14.30
C PRO A 53 2.35 -2.38 -15.51
N ASP A 54 3.63 -2.14 -15.78
CA ASP A 54 4.40 -2.73 -16.86
C ASP A 54 5.06 -4.06 -16.51
N HIS A 55 5.09 -4.43 -15.23
CA HIS A 55 5.59 -5.74 -14.81
C HIS A 55 4.72 -6.86 -15.39
N CYS A 56 5.36 -7.82 -16.07
CA CYS A 56 4.65 -8.95 -16.63
C CYS A 56 4.38 -10.03 -15.57
N TYR A 57 3.36 -10.87 -15.82
CA TYR A 57 2.99 -11.98 -14.94
C TYR A 57 4.16 -12.89 -14.56
N ARG A 58 5.08 -13.12 -15.50
CA ARG A 58 6.27 -13.97 -15.25
C ARG A 58 7.19 -13.37 -14.18
N GLN A 59 7.42 -12.06 -14.20
CA GLN A 59 8.23 -11.35 -13.20
C GLN A 59 7.57 -11.43 -11.81
N ILE A 60 6.27 -11.23 -11.75
CA ILE A 60 5.51 -11.27 -10.50
C ILE A 60 5.47 -12.69 -9.92
N ASN A 61 5.30 -13.70 -10.76
CA ASN A 61 5.34 -15.10 -10.32
C ASN A 61 6.75 -15.51 -9.86
N PHE A 62 7.80 -15.00 -10.50
CA PHE A 62 9.18 -15.16 -10.06
C PHE A 62 9.38 -14.53 -8.68
N LEU A 63 8.97 -13.26 -8.48
CA LEU A 63 9.01 -12.60 -7.19
C LEU A 63 8.24 -13.40 -6.13
N SER A 64 7.01 -13.81 -6.43
CA SER A 64 6.20 -14.62 -5.52
C SER A 64 6.89 -15.93 -5.12
N SER A 65 7.63 -16.59 -6.01
CA SER A 65 8.36 -17.81 -5.69
C SER A 65 9.47 -17.59 -4.66
N HIS A 66 10.14 -16.44 -4.70
CA HIS A 66 11.18 -16.09 -3.74
C HIS A 66 10.60 -15.64 -2.38
N LEU A 67 9.45 -14.96 -2.40
CA LEU A 67 8.79 -14.51 -1.18
C LEU A 67 8.32 -15.66 -0.27
N ILE A 68 8.28 -16.90 -0.72
CA ILE A 68 8.00 -18.08 0.13
C ILE A 68 8.99 -18.13 1.32
N HIS A 69 10.23 -17.70 1.11
CA HIS A 69 11.29 -17.73 2.12
C HIS A 69 11.66 -16.37 2.69
N HIS A 70 11.08 -15.28 2.16
CA HIS A 70 11.48 -13.90 2.47
C HIS A 70 10.31 -12.99 2.85
N ALA A 71 9.10 -13.53 3.05
CA ALA A 71 7.92 -12.73 3.34
C ALA A 71 8.02 -11.96 4.67
N ASP A 72 8.72 -12.49 5.65
CA ASP A 72 8.98 -11.88 6.95
C ASP A 72 9.97 -10.71 6.90
N GLN A 73 10.76 -10.61 5.83
CA GLN A 73 11.69 -9.50 5.60
C GLN A 73 11.02 -8.29 4.92
N VAL A 74 9.81 -8.47 4.39
CA VAL A 74 9.12 -7.39 3.67
C VAL A 74 8.59 -6.35 4.64
N ILE A 75 9.08 -5.13 4.49
CA ILE A 75 8.67 -3.96 5.29
C ILE A 75 7.81 -2.97 4.51
N SER A 76 7.88 -3.00 3.18
CA SER A 76 7.12 -2.07 2.33
C SER A 76 6.53 -2.80 1.13
N LEU A 77 5.27 -2.46 0.83
CA LEU A 77 4.52 -3.02 -0.27
C LEU A 77 3.83 -1.90 -1.05
N GLU A 78 4.18 -1.78 -2.33
CA GLU A 78 3.56 -0.84 -3.26
C GLU A 78 3.08 -1.61 -4.49
N ILE A 79 1.77 -1.67 -4.73
CA ILE A 79 1.16 -2.47 -5.77
C ILE A 79 0.21 -1.66 -6.64
N PHE A 80 0.43 -1.73 -7.95
CA PHE A 80 -0.52 -1.32 -8.99
C PHE A 80 -1.27 -2.55 -9.52
N ASP A 81 -2.59 -2.64 -9.22
CA ASP A 81 -3.43 -3.80 -9.61
C ASP A 81 -4.06 -3.61 -11.01
N THR A 82 -3.27 -3.14 -11.97
CA THR A 82 -3.74 -2.86 -13.34
C THR A 82 -3.52 -3.99 -14.33
N ILE A 83 -3.33 -5.21 -13.87
CA ILE A 83 -2.95 -6.32 -14.74
C ILE A 83 -4.00 -6.65 -15.78
N ARG A 84 -3.50 -6.80 -17.02
CA ARG A 84 -4.27 -7.12 -18.23
C ARG A 84 -4.73 -8.58 -18.31
N ASP A 85 -4.15 -9.49 -17.55
CA ASP A 85 -4.38 -10.93 -17.63
C ASP A 85 -5.05 -11.46 -16.36
N TYR A 86 -6.37 -11.51 -16.33
CA TYR A 86 -7.31 -12.24 -15.46
C TYR A 86 -6.91 -12.64 -14.03
N SER A 87 -5.69 -12.50 -13.61
CA SER A 87 -5.23 -12.78 -12.24
C SER A 87 -4.76 -11.50 -11.56
N SER A 88 -5.41 -11.17 -10.45
CA SER A 88 -4.98 -10.06 -9.62
C SER A 88 -3.58 -10.31 -9.05
N ILE A 89 -2.70 -9.32 -9.19
CA ILE A 89 -1.36 -9.32 -8.56
C ILE A 89 -1.49 -9.48 -7.06
N ILE A 90 -2.47 -8.81 -6.49
CA ILE A 90 -2.73 -8.85 -5.05
C ILE A 90 -2.99 -10.29 -4.60
N ASN A 91 -3.75 -11.09 -5.38
CA ASN A 91 -3.96 -12.49 -5.07
C ASN A 91 -2.66 -13.31 -5.14
N LEU A 92 -1.78 -13.01 -6.08
CA LEU A 92 -0.51 -13.73 -6.23
C LEU A 92 0.47 -13.39 -5.11
N ILE A 93 0.47 -12.17 -4.63
CA ILE A 93 1.41 -11.71 -3.62
C ILE A 93 0.77 -11.78 -2.23
N PHE A 94 -0.36 -11.11 -2.02
CA PHE A 94 -0.94 -10.92 -0.69
C PHE A 94 -1.63 -12.18 -0.13
N ASN A 95 -2.26 -13.00 -0.98
CA ASN A 95 -2.94 -14.22 -0.52
C ASN A 95 -2.02 -15.44 -0.38
N ARG A 96 -0.84 -15.42 -1.03
CA ARG A 96 0.10 -16.54 -0.95
C ARG A 96 1.10 -16.40 0.17
N HIS A 97 1.34 -15.18 0.65
CA HIS A 97 2.39 -14.91 1.62
C HIS A 97 1.81 -14.23 2.86
N ARG A 98 2.33 -14.62 4.01
CA ARG A 98 1.98 -13.99 5.27
C ARG A 98 3.04 -12.96 5.63
N PHE A 99 2.73 -11.70 5.41
CA PHE A 99 3.59 -10.58 5.77
C PHE A 99 3.37 -10.21 7.24
N LEU A 100 4.42 -10.23 8.04
CA LEU A 100 4.33 -9.92 9.48
C LEU A 100 4.92 -8.55 9.82
N ASN A 101 5.88 -8.08 9.03
CA ASN A 101 6.70 -6.92 9.35
C ASN A 101 6.42 -5.71 8.45
N ILE A 102 5.31 -5.69 7.72
CA ILE A 102 4.96 -4.56 6.86
C ILE A 102 4.74 -3.31 7.71
N GLU A 103 5.48 -2.26 7.38
CA GLU A 103 5.39 -0.91 7.93
C GLU A 103 4.68 0.07 6.99
N SER A 104 4.77 -0.20 5.67
CA SER A 104 4.14 0.65 4.65
C SER A 104 3.39 -0.16 3.61
N CYS A 105 2.13 0.20 3.35
CA CYS A 105 1.34 -0.35 2.25
C CYS A 105 0.79 0.76 1.37
N ILE A 106 0.99 0.60 0.06
CA ILE A 106 0.42 1.49 -0.96
C ILE A 106 -0.26 0.63 -2.03
N PHE A 107 -1.53 0.87 -2.26
CA PHE A 107 -2.30 0.17 -3.29
C PHE A 107 -2.88 1.16 -4.30
N TYR A 108 -2.68 0.88 -5.58
CA TYR A 108 -3.23 1.65 -6.68
C TYR A 108 -4.19 0.80 -7.49
N SER A 109 -5.34 1.39 -7.85
CA SER A 109 -6.27 0.87 -8.85
C SER A 109 -6.82 -0.54 -8.58
N ILE A 110 -7.09 -0.89 -7.32
CA ILE A 110 -7.80 -2.14 -7.00
C ILE A 110 -9.24 -2.04 -7.52
N ASN A 111 -9.57 -2.83 -8.53
CA ASN A 111 -10.86 -2.76 -9.23
C ASN A 111 -11.82 -3.92 -8.89
N SER A 112 -11.50 -4.78 -7.92
CA SER A 112 -12.32 -5.93 -7.53
C SER A 112 -12.70 -5.89 -6.05
N THR A 113 -14.00 -6.01 -5.77
CA THR A 113 -14.54 -6.04 -4.40
C THR A 113 -14.03 -7.24 -3.59
N THR A 114 -13.94 -8.42 -4.21
CA THR A 114 -13.45 -9.64 -3.55
C THR A 114 -11.97 -9.56 -3.19
N ILE A 115 -11.17 -8.93 -4.04
CA ILE A 115 -9.75 -8.68 -3.77
C ILE A 115 -9.61 -7.71 -2.62
N LEU A 116 -10.40 -6.65 -2.62
CA LEU A 116 -10.40 -5.64 -1.58
C LEU A 116 -10.77 -6.23 -0.21
N GLU A 117 -11.77 -7.12 -0.13
CA GLU A 117 -12.13 -7.82 1.10
C GLU A 117 -10.98 -8.70 1.64
N ASN A 118 -10.23 -9.35 0.77
CA ASN A 118 -9.05 -10.14 1.16
C ASN A 118 -7.92 -9.24 1.69
N VAL A 119 -7.69 -8.10 1.03
CA VAL A 119 -6.74 -7.08 1.50
C VAL A 119 -7.15 -6.59 2.89
N PHE A 120 -8.43 -6.30 3.13
CA PHE A 120 -8.93 -5.86 4.43
C PHE A 120 -8.65 -6.86 5.55
N LYS A 121 -8.85 -8.16 5.29
CA LYS A 121 -8.58 -9.19 6.29
C LYS A 121 -7.12 -9.21 6.72
N GLN A 122 -6.20 -9.07 5.76
CA GLN A 122 -4.78 -9.12 6.07
C GLN A 122 -4.27 -7.83 6.71
N ILE A 123 -4.73 -6.66 6.24
CA ILE A 123 -4.32 -5.37 6.82
C ILE A 123 -4.64 -5.30 8.31
N LYS A 124 -5.79 -5.80 8.73
CA LYS A 124 -6.17 -5.81 10.16
C LYS A 124 -5.13 -6.44 11.08
N ASP A 125 -4.38 -7.41 10.56
CA ASP A 125 -3.41 -8.19 11.32
C ASP A 125 -1.98 -7.62 11.27
N LEU A 126 -1.75 -6.53 10.52
CA LEU A 126 -0.45 -5.89 10.38
C LEU A 126 -0.12 -5.05 11.62
N SER A 127 0.49 -5.67 12.63
CA SER A 127 0.77 -5.02 13.92
C SER A 127 1.84 -3.92 13.86
N ARG A 128 2.68 -3.89 12.82
CA ARG A 128 3.77 -2.91 12.64
C ARG A 128 3.47 -1.82 11.61
N LEU A 129 2.23 -1.74 11.11
CA LEU A 129 1.86 -0.78 10.08
C LEU A 129 2.02 0.67 10.57
N VAL A 130 2.84 1.45 9.86
CA VAL A 130 3.13 2.86 10.10
C VAL A 130 2.37 3.76 9.13
N SER A 131 2.29 3.33 7.86
CA SER A 131 1.61 4.09 6.80
C SER A 131 0.78 3.20 5.90
N PHE A 132 -0.40 3.71 5.54
CA PHE A 132 -1.30 3.07 4.61
C PHE A 132 -1.81 4.07 3.57
N SER A 133 -1.74 3.71 2.30
CA SER A 133 -2.27 4.53 1.21
C SER A 133 -3.05 3.67 0.23
N PHE A 134 -4.22 4.15 -0.14
CA PHE A 134 -5.10 3.51 -1.11
C PHE A 134 -5.58 4.53 -2.14
N TYR A 135 -5.29 4.27 -3.40
CA TYR A 135 -5.60 5.14 -4.53
C TYR A 135 -6.52 4.42 -5.52
N ALA A 136 -7.78 4.75 -5.54
CA ALA A 136 -8.72 4.25 -6.56
C ALA A 136 -8.88 5.29 -7.67
N LEU A 137 -8.17 5.10 -8.77
CA LEU A 137 -8.25 6.01 -9.92
C LEU A 137 -9.60 5.91 -10.65
N ASN A 138 -10.24 4.72 -10.59
CA ASN A 138 -11.56 4.46 -11.18
C ASN A 138 -12.49 3.86 -10.13
N ASP A 139 -13.30 4.69 -9.51
CA ASP A 139 -14.20 4.31 -8.40
C ASP A 139 -15.36 3.39 -8.78
N GLY A 140 -15.66 3.20 -10.08
CA GLY A 140 -16.87 2.54 -10.54
C GLY A 140 -17.10 1.11 -10.06
N ASN A 141 -16.03 0.43 -9.59
CA ASN A 141 -16.10 -0.96 -9.14
C ASN A 141 -16.03 -1.13 -7.62
N ILE A 142 -15.81 -0.05 -6.87
CA ILE A 142 -15.73 -0.09 -5.41
C ILE A 142 -17.05 0.42 -4.85
N THR A 143 -17.76 -0.44 -4.14
CA THR A 143 -19.04 -0.06 -3.52
C THR A 143 -18.83 0.91 -2.35
N GLU A 144 -19.81 1.75 -2.05
CA GLU A 144 -19.77 2.65 -0.88
C GLU A 144 -19.57 1.86 0.42
N LYS A 145 -20.13 0.65 0.51
CA LYS A 145 -19.88 -0.26 1.63
C LYS A 145 -18.41 -0.59 1.78
N ASN A 146 -17.72 -0.97 0.70
CA ASN A 146 -16.29 -1.29 0.75
C ASN A 146 -15.45 -0.08 1.15
N LYS A 147 -15.78 1.11 0.67
CA LYS A 147 -15.12 2.36 1.06
C LYS A 147 -15.30 2.64 2.56
N HIS A 148 -16.52 2.45 3.05
CA HIS A 148 -16.84 2.60 4.47
C HIS A 148 -16.07 1.59 5.33
N ASP A 149 -16.10 0.31 4.96
CA ASP A 149 -15.42 -0.77 5.68
C ASP A 149 -13.90 -0.53 5.73
N LEU A 150 -13.28 -0.11 4.62
CA LEU A 150 -11.86 0.24 4.59
C LEU A 150 -11.55 1.40 5.53
N THR A 151 -12.32 2.46 5.46
CA THR A 151 -12.12 3.62 6.33
C THR A 151 -12.22 3.23 7.79
N GLN A 152 -13.24 2.45 8.15
CA GLN A 152 -13.45 1.98 9.51
C GLN A 152 -12.29 1.09 9.99
N ILE A 153 -11.83 0.16 9.15
CA ILE A 153 -10.69 -0.71 9.45
C ILE A 153 -9.44 0.13 9.71
N MET A 154 -9.19 1.13 8.90
CA MET A 154 -8.00 1.96 9.04
C MET A 154 -8.06 2.88 10.25
N LEU A 155 -9.22 3.49 10.53
CA LEU A 155 -9.40 4.34 11.71
C LEU A 155 -9.36 3.56 13.03
N LEU A 156 -9.81 2.31 13.04
CA LEU A 156 -9.81 1.42 14.21
C LEU A 156 -8.60 0.46 14.22
N HIS A 157 -7.60 0.73 13.39
CA HIS A 157 -6.44 -0.16 13.26
C HIS A 157 -5.66 -0.27 14.56
N LYS A 158 -5.28 -1.50 14.91
CA LYS A 158 -4.65 -1.81 16.21
C LYS A 158 -3.15 -1.52 16.27
N SER A 159 -2.50 -1.21 15.14
CA SER A 159 -1.07 -0.89 15.17
C SER A 159 -0.82 0.38 15.98
N PRO A 160 0.00 0.33 17.03
CA PRO A 160 0.36 1.52 17.81
C PRO A 160 1.23 2.49 17.01
N ASP A 161 1.83 2.01 15.94
CA ASP A 161 2.77 2.76 15.10
C ASP A 161 2.10 3.45 13.90
N LEU A 162 0.80 3.23 13.67
CA LEU A 162 0.10 3.84 12.53
C LEU A 162 0.04 5.36 12.68
N ARG A 163 0.75 6.05 11.79
CA ARG A 163 0.91 7.52 11.77
C ARG A 163 0.25 8.19 10.58
N SER A 164 0.10 7.47 9.47
CA SER A 164 -0.35 8.06 8.20
C SER A 164 -1.36 7.19 7.48
N ILE A 165 -2.49 7.76 7.12
CA ILE A 165 -3.51 7.14 6.29
C ILE A 165 -3.84 8.08 5.13
N SER A 166 -3.84 7.54 3.89
CA SER A 166 -4.29 8.23 2.69
C SER A 166 -5.33 7.39 1.98
N LEU A 167 -6.58 7.83 1.95
CA LEU A 167 -7.69 7.16 1.27
C LEU A 167 -8.19 8.07 0.15
N LEU A 168 -7.67 7.86 -1.07
CA LEU A 168 -7.97 8.66 -2.24
C LEU A 168 -8.93 7.90 -3.17
N TYR A 169 -10.17 7.83 -2.78
CA TYR A 169 -11.32 7.39 -3.54
C TYR A 169 -12.49 8.35 -3.28
N ARG A 170 -13.40 8.44 -4.22
CA ARG A 170 -14.55 9.34 -4.12
C ARG A 170 -15.52 8.82 -3.08
N TYR A 171 -15.72 9.59 -2.02
CA TYR A 171 -16.72 9.34 -0.99
C TYR A 171 -17.95 10.19 -1.26
N THR A 172 -19.12 9.56 -1.34
CA THR A 172 -20.39 10.30 -1.39
C THR A 172 -20.88 10.67 -0.01
N TYR A 173 -20.67 9.79 0.98
CA TYR A 173 -21.07 10.01 2.37
C TYR A 173 -20.23 9.15 3.31
N MET A 174 -19.63 9.77 4.33
CA MET A 174 -18.89 9.06 5.37
C MET A 174 -19.72 9.04 6.66
N ASP A 175 -20.28 7.89 7.00
CA ASP A 175 -20.91 7.69 8.31
C ASP A 175 -19.88 7.16 9.31
N ILE A 176 -19.48 8.02 10.22
CA ILE A 176 -18.61 7.68 11.36
C ILE A 176 -19.34 7.82 12.71
N SER A 177 -20.65 7.92 12.68
CA SER A 177 -21.50 8.11 13.89
C SER A 177 -21.33 6.98 14.90
N ASN A 178 -20.99 5.78 14.43
CA ASN A 178 -20.77 4.60 15.26
C ASN A 178 -19.40 4.54 15.93
N LEU A 179 -18.47 5.45 15.58
CA LEU A 179 -17.15 5.50 16.18
C LEU A 179 -17.18 6.38 17.42
N THR A 180 -17.00 5.78 18.58
CA THR A 180 -17.00 6.50 19.87
C THR A 180 -15.64 7.07 20.25
N SER A 181 -14.55 6.44 19.79
CA SER A 181 -13.19 6.92 19.96
C SER A 181 -12.28 6.23 18.93
N ILE A 182 -11.26 6.93 18.47
CA ILE A 182 -10.23 6.35 17.61
C ILE A 182 -8.95 6.23 18.45
N PRO A 183 -8.57 5.00 18.83
CA PRO A 183 -7.35 4.75 19.58
C PRO A 183 -6.14 4.83 18.64
N SER A 184 -5.90 5.99 18.03
CA SER A 184 -4.83 6.09 17.05
C SER A 184 -3.84 7.20 17.39
N ASN A 185 -2.57 6.88 17.22
CA ASN A 185 -1.50 7.85 17.16
C ASN A 185 -1.42 8.53 15.78
N LEU A 186 -2.55 8.58 15.07
CA LEU A 186 -2.64 9.07 13.70
C LEU A 186 -2.25 10.55 13.62
N ILE A 187 -1.21 10.84 12.86
CA ILE A 187 -0.68 12.20 12.68
C ILE A 187 -1.17 12.80 11.37
N ARG A 188 -1.25 11.96 10.32
CA ARG A 188 -1.62 12.40 8.98
C ARG A 188 -2.81 11.60 8.46
N PHE A 189 -3.86 12.32 8.03
CA PHE A 189 -5.02 11.71 7.42
C PHE A 189 -5.39 12.45 6.12
N ARG A 190 -5.53 11.72 5.02
CA ARG A 190 -5.95 12.23 3.73
C ARG A 190 -7.19 11.53 3.23
N LEU A 191 -8.16 12.31 2.75
CA LEU A 191 -9.40 11.84 2.12
C LEU A 191 -9.66 12.59 0.82
N CYS A 192 -10.31 11.91 -0.14
CA CYS A 192 -10.96 12.52 -1.28
C CYS A 192 -12.48 12.39 -1.09
N ILE A 193 -13.20 13.49 -1.10
CA ILE A 193 -14.65 13.53 -0.96
C ILE A 193 -15.23 14.11 -2.25
N SER A 194 -16.05 13.32 -2.95
CA SER A 194 -16.83 13.78 -4.09
C SER A 194 -18.28 13.93 -3.63
N SER A 195 -18.79 15.16 -3.62
CA SER A 195 -20.17 15.42 -3.24
C SER A 195 -20.80 16.46 -4.14
N SER A 196 -22.02 16.19 -4.57
CA SER A 196 -22.89 17.18 -5.22
C SER A 196 -23.49 18.19 -4.23
N LEU A 197 -23.37 17.92 -2.91
CA LEU A 197 -23.91 18.77 -1.85
C LEU A 197 -22.78 19.30 -0.94
N PRO A 198 -22.57 20.60 -0.85
CA PRO A 198 -21.44 21.18 -0.11
C PRO A 198 -21.55 21.05 1.42
N THR A 199 -22.72 20.69 1.95
CA THR A 199 -22.97 20.65 3.39
C THR A 199 -22.58 19.31 4.05
N LEU A 200 -22.67 18.19 3.34
CA LEU A 200 -22.39 16.85 3.89
C LEU A 200 -20.91 16.63 4.27
N PRO A 201 -19.92 17.09 3.50
CA PRO A 201 -18.52 16.91 3.84
C PRO A 201 -18.11 17.53 5.17
N ILE A 202 -18.70 18.69 5.54
CA ILE A 202 -18.32 19.44 6.75
C ILE A 202 -18.59 18.64 8.01
N TYR A 203 -19.75 17.97 8.12
CA TYR A 203 -20.09 17.17 9.29
C TYR A 203 -19.16 15.97 9.45
N SER A 204 -18.81 15.30 8.36
CA SER A 204 -17.86 14.17 8.36
C SER A 204 -16.47 14.63 8.81
N ILE A 205 -16.01 15.78 8.33
CA ILE A 205 -14.73 16.38 8.72
C ILE A 205 -14.69 16.72 10.21
N ILE A 206 -15.73 17.40 10.71
CA ILE A 206 -15.82 17.78 12.14
C ILE A 206 -15.84 16.51 13.01
N SER A 207 -16.53 15.47 12.59
CA SER A 207 -16.59 14.22 13.30
C SER A 207 -15.23 13.51 13.34
N ILE A 208 -14.47 13.49 12.23
CA ILE A 208 -13.09 12.98 12.21
C ILE A 208 -12.21 13.76 13.18
N LEU A 209 -12.25 15.09 13.14
CA LEU A 209 -11.45 15.92 14.03
C LEU A 209 -11.79 15.73 15.51
N ARG A 210 -13.06 15.50 15.82
CA ARG A 210 -13.49 15.18 17.19
C ARG A 210 -13.01 13.83 17.69
N LEU A 211 -12.90 12.85 16.79
CA LEU A 211 -12.48 11.49 17.12
C LEU A 211 -10.97 11.31 17.15
N CYS A 212 -10.24 12.06 16.32
CA CYS A 212 -8.79 11.92 16.13
C CYS A 212 -8.05 13.15 16.70
N HIS A 213 -7.84 13.18 18.01
CA HIS A 213 -7.18 14.33 18.68
C HIS A 213 -5.69 14.49 18.34
N THR A 214 -5.07 13.48 17.75
CA THR A 214 -3.62 13.46 17.42
C THR A 214 -3.32 13.93 16.01
N ILE A 215 -4.33 14.12 15.16
CA ILE A 215 -4.13 14.56 13.76
C ILE A 215 -3.50 15.96 13.73
N ARG A 216 -2.34 16.07 13.08
CA ARG A 216 -1.65 17.33 12.79
C ARG A 216 -1.82 17.77 11.34
N TYR A 217 -2.05 16.82 10.43
CA TYR A 217 -2.21 17.09 9.00
C TYR A 217 -3.46 16.40 8.49
N LEU A 218 -4.49 17.18 8.21
CA LEU A 218 -5.71 16.74 7.57
C LEU A 218 -5.74 17.26 6.13
N GLY A 219 -5.63 16.36 5.15
CA GLY A 219 -5.77 16.69 3.73
C GLY A 219 -7.14 16.26 3.22
N ILE A 220 -7.93 17.17 2.71
CA ILE A 220 -9.22 16.87 2.11
C ILE A 220 -9.24 17.45 0.70
N THR A 221 -9.42 16.57 -0.26
CA THR A 221 -9.67 16.95 -1.66
C THR A 221 -11.18 16.88 -1.89
N ILE A 222 -11.78 17.98 -2.31
CA ILE A 222 -13.19 18.04 -2.68
C ILE A 222 -13.27 18.16 -4.19
N GLU A 223 -13.86 17.15 -4.85
CA GLU A 223 -14.08 17.16 -6.29
C GLU A 223 -15.55 17.49 -6.60
N ASN A 224 -15.78 18.53 -7.39
CA ASN A 224 -17.11 18.83 -7.93
C ASN A 224 -17.40 17.96 -9.14
N GLN A 225 -18.51 17.23 -9.12
CA GLN A 225 -18.95 16.40 -10.26
C GLN A 225 -19.22 17.19 -11.55
N ASP A 226 -19.61 18.45 -11.44
CA ASP A 226 -20.01 19.30 -12.58
C ASP A 226 -18.86 19.63 -13.57
N GLN A 227 -17.60 19.40 -13.21
CA GLN A 227 -16.46 19.68 -14.09
C GLN A 227 -16.04 18.48 -14.98
N ILE A 228 -16.54 17.28 -14.71
CA ILE A 228 -16.08 16.07 -15.44
C ILE A 228 -16.86 15.86 -16.74
N GLU A 229 -18.12 16.25 -16.80
CA GLU A 229 -18.93 16.11 -18.03
C GLU A 229 -18.47 17.04 -19.16
N ASN A 230 -17.82 18.17 -18.86
CA ASN A 230 -17.38 19.13 -19.86
C ASN A 230 -16.03 18.79 -20.54
N ASN A 231 -15.26 17.84 -20.02
CA ASN A 231 -13.96 17.45 -20.59
C ASN A 231 -14.00 16.20 -21.48
N THR A 232 -15.17 15.57 -21.64
CA THR A 232 -15.31 14.35 -22.47
C THR A 232 -15.83 14.64 -23.88
N ILE A 233 -16.08 15.92 -24.21
CA ILE A 233 -16.50 16.36 -25.55
C ILE A 233 -15.41 17.29 -26.11
N LYS A 234 -14.34 16.71 -26.60
CA LYS A 234 -13.51 17.30 -27.67
C LYS A 234 -12.74 16.18 -28.37
#